data_f4490dcbae7fe42b6e44d4f8dcac51cf
#
_entry.id   f4490dcbae7fe42b6e44d4f8dcac51cf
#
_cell.length_a   1.000
_cell.length_b   1.000
_cell.length_c   1.000
_cell.angle_alpha   90.00
_cell.angle_beta   90.00
_cell.angle_gamma   90.00
#
_symmetry.space_group_name_H-M   'P 1'
#
loop_
_entity.id
_entity.type
_entity.pdbx_description
1 polymer ?
#
loop_
_entity_poly.entity_id
_entity_poly.type
_entity_poly.pdbx_seq_one_letter_code
_entity_poly.pdbx_strand_id
1 'polypeptide(L)'
;MKRGGTEYSIGRMRYGVMVVFFLFLGGILLTAGCKKEMEKELLIYCGITMIKPVSDIARIVEKQEGCKILIIKGGSGNLLKSIEFNRVGDLYLPGSENYIKMCLERNLVTDTALVGYNKAALMVRKGNPKGITGNLSNLASKKYSVVIGNPDSGSIGRETKSILEKKGIYNEVAINALKMATDSKELVRVLKDKEADIVINWYAVATWAENISYIDTFDIPEKYAEREKLVIGLLKTSKYPRIARAFMECATSRQGQELFEKYGLYVTK
;
A
#
# COMPACT_ATOMS: atom_id res chain seq x y z
N MET A 1 50.54 -75.44 -51.20
CA MET A 1 51.80 -74.74 -51.01
C MET A 1 51.55 -73.21 -50.96
N LYS A 2 52.18 -72.58 -50.07
CA LYS A 2 52.30 -71.09 -49.76
C LYS A 2 51.21 -70.47 -48.85
N ARG A 3 51.74 -70.27 -47.69
CA ARG A 3 51.20 -69.40 -46.59
C ARG A 3 51.33 -67.92 -46.96
N GLY A 4 50.35 -67.15 -46.62
CA GLY A 4 50.41 -65.68 -46.61
C GLY A 4 49.75 -65.15 -45.33
N GLY A 5 50.59 -64.58 -44.46
CA GLY A 5 50.15 -64.06 -43.19
C GLY A 5 49.47 -62.71 -43.31
N THR A 6 48.58 -62.45 -42.38
CA THR A 6 47.92 -61.16 -42.21
C THR A 6 48.30 -60.62 -40.85
N GLU A 7 49.25 -59.71 -40.84
CA GLU A 7 49.39 -58.72 -39.77
C GLU A 7 48.41 -57.58 -40.08
N TYR A 8 47.49 -57.29 -39.18
CA TYR A 8 46.73 -56.07 -39.17
C TYR A 8 46.49 -55.62 -37.73
N SER A 9 47.26 -54.65 -37.35
CA SER A 9 46.83 -53.33 -36.91
C SER A 9 46.07 -53.26 -35.57
N ILE A 10 46.87 -53.20 -34.46
CA ILE A 10 46.44 -52.85 -33.11
C ILE A 10 46.50 -51.31 -32.85
N GLY A 11 46.94 -50.49 -33.85
CA GLY A 11 47.22 -49.07 -33.65
C GLY A 11 46.08 -48.09 -33.75
N ARG A 12 44.91 -48.47 -34.29
CA ARG A 12 43.83 -47.48 -34.57
C ARG A 12 42.76 -47.33 -33.50
N MET A 13 42.70 -48.21 -32.52
CA MET A 13 41.61 -48.23 -31.54
C MET A 13 41.90 -47.39 -30.27
N ARG A 14 43.17 -46.96 -30.10
CA ARG A 14 43.58 -46.16 -28.90
C ARG A 14 43.26 -44.67 -28.99
N TYR A 15 43.19 -44.11 -30.20
CA TYR A 15 42.94 -42.64 -30.38
C TYR A 15 41.44 -42.32 -30.34
N GLY A 16 40.55 -43.24 -30.74
CA GLY A 16 39.11 -43.04 -30.74
C GLY A 16 38.51 -42.96 -29.33
N VAL A 17 39.04 -43.75 -28.39
CA VAL A 17 38.53 -43.78 -27.00
C VAL A 17 39.01 -42.55 -26.21
N MET A 18 40.21 -41.99 -26.53
CA MET A 18 40.71 -40.82 -25.86
C MET A 18 40.01 -39.50 -26.28
N VAL A 19 39.58 -39.39 -27.54
CA VAL A 19 38.84 -38.24 -28.06
C VAL A 19 37.41 -38.20 -27.53
N VAL A 20 36.74 -39.38 -27.39
CA VAL A 20 35.40 -39.47 -26.80
C VAL A 20 35.40 -39.15 -25.31
N PHE A 21 36.47 -39.51 -24.56
CA PHE A 21 36.60 -39.19 -23.14
C PHE A 21 36.83 -37.69 -22.87
N PHE A 22 37.54 -36.96 -23.75
CA PHE A 22 37.73 -35.53 -23.66
C PHE A 22 36.46 -34.74 -24.05
N LEU A 23 35.62 -35.24 -24.96
CA LEU A 23 34.34 -34.63 -25.31
C LEU A 23 33.29 -34.79 -24.21
N PHE A 24 33.35 -35.87 -23.42
CA PHE A 24 32.46 -36.06 -22.26
C PHE A 24 32.88 -35.24 -21.03
N LEU A 25 34.17 -34.96 -20.84
CA LEU A 25 34.64 -34.09 -19.74
C LEU A 25 34.38 -32.59 -20.04
N GLY A 26 34.37 -32.19 -21.31
CA GLY A 26 34.04 -30.82 -21.73
C GLY A 26 32.55 -30.46 -21.66
N GLY A 27 31.67 -31.49 -21.71
CA GLY A 27 30.23 -31.32 -21.64
C GLY A 27 29.65 -31.14 -20.24
N ILE A 28 30.41 -31.50 -19.19
CA ILE A 28 29.94 -31.43 -17.79
C ILE A 28 30.20 -30.04 -17.17
N LEU A 29 31.06 -29.22 -17.78
CA LEU A 29 31.40 -27.89 -17.27
C LEU A 29 30.46 -26.75 -17.75
N LEU A 30 29.45 -27.04 -18.60
CA LEU A 30 28.52 -26.04 -19.14
C LEU A 30 27.12 -26.05 -18.52
N THR A 31 26.87 -26.90 -17.52
CA THR A 31 25.65 -26.83 -16.71
C THR A 31 25.89 -26.15 -15.35
N ALA A 32 26.71 -25.11 -15.31
CA ALA A 32 26.56 -24.08 -14.29
C ALA A 32 25.23 -23.37 -14.59
N GLY A 33 24.12 -24.07 -14.28
CA GLY A 33 22.79 -23.49 -14.37
C GLY A 33 22.81 -22.19 -13.57
N CYS A 34 22.63 -21.08 -14.24
CA CYS A 34 22.21 -19.85 -13.61
C CYS A 34 20.96 -20.25 -12.81
N LYS A 35 21.13 -20.55 -11.52
CA LYS A 35 20.04 -20.48 -10.56
C LYS A 35 19.56 -19.05 -10.67
N LYS A 36 18.49 -18.80 -11.42
CA LYS A 36 17.79 -17.54 -11.40
C LYS A 36 17.46 -17.33 -9.93
N GLU A 37 18.24 -16.49 -9.27
CA GLU A 37 18.02 -16.14 -7.86
C GLU A 37 16.57 -15.63 -7.83
N MET A 38 15.71 -16.29 -7.06
CA MET A 38 14.31 -15.87 -6.99
C MET A 38 14.29 -14.44 -6.51
N GLU A 39 13.76 -13.56 -7.33
CA GLU A 39 13.65 -12.13 -7.02
C GLU A 39 12.92 -11.99 -5.68
N LYS A 40 13.56 -11.32 -4.72
CA LYS A 40 12.98 -11.07 -3.40
C LYS A 40 11.79 -10.14 -3.59
N GLU A 41 10.60 -10.60 -3.25
CA GLU A 41 9.37 -9.83 -3.41
C GLU A 41 8.78 -9.48 -2.03
N LEU A 42 8.68 -8.18 -1.75
CA LEU A 42 8.07 -7.64 -0.54
C LEU A 42 6.62 -7.24 -0.84
N LEU A 43 5.69 -7.61 0.03
CA LEU A 43 4.27 -7.28 -0.11
C LEU A 43 3.83 -6.27 0.97
N ILE A 44 3.36 -5.11 0.53
CA ILE A 44 2.87 -4.03 1.40
C ILE A 44 1.36 -3.84 1.25
N TYR A 45 0.62 -3.91 2.34
CA TYR A 45 -0.77 -3.49 2.43
C TYR A 45 -0.82 -2.00 2.78
N CYS A 46 -1.34 -1.15 1.89
CA CYS A 46 -1.27 0.30 2.02
C CYS A 46 -2.65 0.95 1.89
N GLY A 47 -3.01 1.78 2.87
CA GLY A 47 -4.17 2.64 2.79
C GLY A 47 -4.05 3.65 1.63
N ILE A 48 -5.20 4.02 1.04
CA ILE A 48 -5.25 4.81 -0.21
C ILE A 48 -4.43 6.11 -0.12
N THR A 49 -4.51 6.85 0.99
CA THR A 49 -3.87 8.17 1.11
C THR A 49 -2.35 8.14 1.10
N MET A 50 -1.75 7.00 1.43
CA MET A 50 -0.29 6.84 1.51
C MET A 50 0.31 6.20 0.24
N ILE A 51 -0.51 5.81 -0.74
CA ILE A 51 -0.06 5.10 -1.95
C ILE A 51 1.07 5.84 -2.67
N LYS A 52 0.96 7.17 -2.83
CA LYS A 52 1.94 7.95 -3.58
C LYS A 52 3.31 7.99 -2.89
N PRO A 53 3.42 8.43 -1.61
CA PRO A 53 4.71 8.41 -0.93
C PRO A 53 5.27 6.99 -0.79
N VAL A 54 4.43 5.98 -0.49
CA VAL A 54 4.85 4.58 -0.40
C VAL A 54 5.40 4.07 -1.73
N SER A 55 4.81 4.44 -2.88
CA SER A 55 5.33 4.07 -4.20
C SER A 55 6.67 4.73 -4.51
N ASP A 56 6.89 5.97 -4.09
CA ASP A 56 8.18 6.65 -4.28
C ASP A 56 9.25 6.02 -3.38
N ILE A 57 8.94 5.72 -2.11
CA ILE A 57 9.81 5.01 -1.18
C ILE A 57 10.11 3.59 -1.69
N ALA A 58 9.13 2.89 -2.24
CA ALA A 58 9.32 1.56 -2.81
C ALA A 58 10.40 1.56 -3.89
N ARG A 59 10.39 2.52 -4.82
CA ARG A 59 11.44 2.62 -5.86
C ARG A 59 12.83 2.84 -5.28
N ILE A 60 12.95 3.59 -4.17
CA ILE A 60 14.23 3.80 -3.48
C ILE A 60 14.73 2.49 -2.90
N VAL A 61 13.87 1.79 -2.15
CA VAL A 61 14.22 0.54 -1.46
C VAL A 61 14.47 -0.59 -2.46
N GLU A 62 13.68 -0.71 -3.53
CA GLU A 62 13.91 -1.67 -4.61
C GLU A 62 15.31 -1.55 -5.19
N LYS A 63 15.75 -0.30 -5.45
CA LYS A 63 17.10 -0.03 -5.97
C LYS A 63 18.21 -0.36 -4.96
N GLN A 64 17.98 -0.07 -3.67
CA GLN A 64 18.97 -0.28 -2.61
C GLN A 64 19.12 -1.75 -2.23
N GLU A 65 18.02 -2.50 -2.18
CA GLU A 65 17.95 -3.86 -1.64
C GLU A 65 17.95 -4.94 -2.73
N GLY A 66 17.85 -4.57 -4.02
CA GLY A 66 17.75 -5.52 -5.12
C GLY A 66 16.52 -6.42 -4.99
N CYS A 67 15.36 -5.84 -4.71
CA CYS A 67 14.09 -6.54 -4.51
C CYS A 67 12.99 -5.92 -5.37
N LYS A 68 11.82 -6.56 -5.40
CA LYS A 68 10.59 -6.02 -5.95
C LYS A 68 9.60 -5.76 -4.82
N ILE A 69 8.85 -4.65 -4.91
CA ILE A 69 7.84 -4.30 -3.90
C ILE A 69 6.46 -4.26 -4.55
N LEU A 70 5.58 -5.11 -4.06
CA LEU A 70 4.18 -5.12 -4.45
C LEU A 70 3.34 -4.35 -3.42
N ILE A 71 2.39 -3.56 -3.91
CA ILE A 71 1.52 -2.77 -3.04
C ILE A 71 0.06 -3.14 -3.30
N ILE A 72 -0.59 -3.74 -2.31
CA ILE A 72 -2.04 -3.91 -2.27
C ILE A 72 -2.66 -2.70 -1.58
N LYS A 73 -3.54 -2.00 -2.28
CA LYS A 73 -4.19 -0.76 -1.81
C LYS A 73 -5.67 -0.95 -1.55
N GLY A 74 -6.20 -0.26 -0.53
CA GLY A 74 -7.61 -0.33 -0.19
C GLY A 74 -7.99 0.40 1.09
N GLY A 75 -9.21 0.23 1.53
CA GLY A 75 -9.66 0.64 2.85
C GLY A 75 -8.97 -0.18 3.94
N SER A 76 -8.53 0.50 5.02
CA SER A 76 -7.71 -0.13 6.06
C SER A 76 -8.36 -1.37 6.69
N GLY A 77 -9.68 -1.35 6.93
CA GLY A 77 -10.38 -2.52 7.47
C GLY A 77 -10.39 -3.72 6.52
N ASN A 78 -10.60 -3.46 5.22
CA ASN A 78 -10.56 -4.52 4.22
C ASN A 78 -9.16 -5.12 4.06
N LEU A 79 -8.12 -4.27 4.11
CA LEU A 79 -6.72 -4.73 4.10
C LEU A 79 -6.41 -5.59 5.32
N LEU A 80 -6.87 -5.19 6.53
CA LEU A 80 -6.68 -6.00 7.74
C LEU A 80 -7.35 -7.37 7.61
N LYS A 81 -8.60 -7.42 7.13
CA LYS A 81 -9.29 -8.69 6.86
C LYS A 81 -8.52 -9.57 5.87
N SER A 82 -7.93 -8.97 4.83
CA SER A 82 -7.08 -9.69 3.88
C SER A 82 -5.81 -10.26 4.52
N ILE A 83 -5.16 -9.50 5.40
CA ILE A 83 -3.98 -9.95 6.17
C ILE A 83 -4.36 -11.14 7.06
N GLU A 84 -5.47 -11.03 7.78
CA GLU A 84 -5.96 -12.09 8.69
C GLU A 84 -6.33 -13.37 7.95
N PHE A 85 -6.99 -13.24 6.81
CA PHE A 85 -7.44 -14.39 6.01
C PHE A 85 -6.29 -15.08 5.28
N ASN A 86 -5.49 -14.30 4.55
CA ASN A 86 -4.45 -14.86 3.67
C ASN A 86 -3.17 -15.24 4.41
N ARG A 87 -2.89 -14.63 5.57
CA ARG A 87 -1.67 -14.85 6.35
C ARG A 87 -0.38 -14.69 5.55
N VAL A 88 -0.35 -13.69 4.64
CA VAL A 88 0.80 -13.31 3.83
C VAL A 88 1.01 -11.81 3.87
N GLY A 89 2.24 -11.37 3.52
CA GLY A 89 2.61 -9.96 3.46
C GLY A 89 3.70 -9.61 4.46
N ASP A 90 4.32 -8.46 4.24
CA ASP A 90 5.49 -8.01 4.96
C ASP A 90 5.21 -6.73 5.77
N LEU A 91 4.51 -5.77 5.19
CA LEU A 91 4.20 -4.50 5.84
C LEU A 91 2.72 -4.14 5.73
N TYR A 92 2.23 -3.44 6.74
CA TYR A 92 0.89 -2.85 6.75
C TYR A 92 0.94 -1.39 7.19
N LEU A 93 0.48 -0.48 6.31
CA LEU A 93 0.34 0.95 6.59
C LEU A 93 -1.13 1.36 6.43
N PRO A 94 -1.94 1.30 7.49
CA PRO A 94 -3.32 1.78 7.49
C PRO A 94 -3.39 3.31 7.59
N GLY A 95 -4.55 3.89 7.29
CA GLY A 95 -4.81 5.32 7.43
C GLY A 95 -5.16 5.77 8.86
N SER A 96 -4.97 4.92 9.88
CA SER A 96 -5.20 5.21 11.29
C SER A 96 -4.42 4.24 12.17
N GLU A 97 -3.81 4.75 13.26
CA GLU A 97 -3.08 3.96 14.27
C GLU A 97 -3.95 2.86 14.88
N ASN A 98 -5.25 3.05 14.99
CA ASN A 98 -6.17 2.08 15.60
C ASN A 98 -6.10 0.70 14.93
N TYR A 99 -5.84 0.62 13.63
CA TYR A 99 -5.66 -0.67 12.95
C TYR A 99 -4.36 -1.37 13.33
N ILE A 100 -3.30 -0.61 13.64
CA ILE A 100 -2.05 -1.18 14.15
C ILE A 100 -2.24 -1.67 15.59
N LYS A 101 -2.98 -0.94 16.43
CA LYS A 101 -3.35 -1.41 17.77
C LYS A 101 -4.10 -2.74 17.70
N MET A 102 -5.08 -2.87 16.80
CA MET A 102 -5.77 -4.15 16.57
C MET A 102 -4.81 -5.25 16.10
N CYS A 103 -3.82 -4.93 15.27
CA CYS A 103 -2.79 -5.89 14.85
C CYS A 103 -1.91 -6.34 16.03
N LEU A 104 -1.55 -5.43 16.93
CA LEU A 104 -0.78 -5.75 18.14
C LEU A 104 -1.57 -6.67 19.08
N GLU A 105 -2.83 -6.33 19.36
CA GLU A 105 -3.75 -7.15 20.18
C GLU A 105 -3.93 -8.56 19.61
N ARG A 106 -3.97 -8.69 18.27
CA ARG A 106 -4.12 -9.96 17.54
C ARG A 106 -2.78 -10.63 17.23
N ASN A 107 -1.66 -10.07 17.72
CA ASN A 107 -0.34 -10.62 17.53
C ASN A 107 0.05 -10.81 16.04
N LEU A 108 -0.36 -9.86 15.18
CA LEU A 108 -0.10 -9.88 13.72
C LEU A 108 1.16 -9.12 13.32
N VAL A 109 1.64 -8.17 14.13
CA VAL A 109 2.83 -7.36 13.89
C VAL A 109 3.90 -7.61 14.94
N THR A 110 5.16 -7.43 14.56
CA THR A 110 6.35 -7.59 15.44
C THR A 110 7.04 -6.27 15.74
N ASP A 111 6.86 -5.28 14.86
CA ASP A 111 7.55 -3.99 14.95
C ASP A 111 6.68 -2.90 14.33
N THR A 112 6.82 -1.65 14.81
CA THR A 112 6.01 -0.53 14.33
C THR A 112 6.82 0.75 14.26
N ALA A 113 6.49 1.65 13.30
CA ALA A 113 7.10 2.97 13.21
C ALA A 113 6.06 4.03 12.83
N LEU A 114 6.15 5.20 13.47
CA LEU A 114 5.35 6.37 13.10
C LEU A 114 5.97 7.01 11.85
N VAL A 115 5.19 7.15 10.78
CA VAL A 115 5.65 7.74 9.50
C VAL A 115 5.04 9.12 9.23
N GLY A 116 4.04 9.54 9.99
CA GLY A 116 3.39 10.83 9.83
C GLY A 116 1.97 10.87 10.38
N TYR A 117 1.19 11.83 9.87
CA TYR A 117 -0.20 12.04 10.31
C TYR A 117 -1.11 12.33 9.13
N ASN A 118 -2.37 11.91 9.27
CA ASN A 118 -3.46 12.26 8.37
C ASN A 118 -4.36 13.32 9.01
N LYS A 119 -5.12 14.07 8.18
CA LYS A 119 -6.10 15.06 8.66
C LYS A 119 -7.41 14.84 7.89
N ALA A 120 -8.51 14.70 8.60
CA ALA A 120 -9.83 14.69 7.98
C ALA A 120 -10.25 16.10 7.57
N ALA A 121 -10.94 16.21 6.43
CA ALA A 121 -11.50 17.48 5.94
C ALA A 121 -12.90 17.25 5.38
N LEU A 122 -13.74 18.25 5.49
CA LEU A 122 -14.97 18.34 4.74
C LEU A 122 -14.62 18.71 3.30
N MET A 123 -15.16 17.97 2.33
CA MET A 123 -14.89 18.17 0.91
C MET A 123 -16.16 18.39 0.13
N VAL A 124 -16.10 19.33 -0.80
CA VAL A 124 -17.17 19.67 -1.73
C VAL A 124 -16.62 19.72 -3.15
N ARG A 125 -17.51 19.73 -4.14
CA ARG A 125 -17.11 19.93 -5.54
C ARG A 125 -16.43 21.29 -5.73
N LYS A 126 -15.44 21.34 -6.63
CA LYS A 126 -14.70 22.56 -6.97
C LYS A 126 -15.63 23.71 -7.34
N GLY A 127 -15.28 24.90 -6.84
CA GLY A 127 -16.10 26.09 -6.98
C GLY A 127 -17.36 26.11 -6.10
N ASN A 128 -17.56 25.06 -5.29
CA ASN A 128 -18.68 24.95 -4.34
C ASN A 128 -20.04 25.42 -4.88
N PRO A 129 -20.57 24.81 -5.94
CA PRO A 129 -21.75 25.29 -6.67
C PRO A 129 -23.04 25.30 -5.84
N LYS A 130 -23.03 24.65 -4.67
CA LYS A 130 -24.18 24.60 -3.74
C LYS A 130 -24.06 25.61 -2.59
N GLY A 131 -22.96 26.39 -2.51
CA GLY A 131 -22.72 27.33 -1.42
C GLY A 131 -22.64 26.66 -0.03
N ILE A 132 -22.07 25.44 0.03
CA ILE A 132 -21.96 24.67 1.28
C ILE A 132 -20.92 25.32 2.17
N THR A 133 -21.23 25.54 3.43
CA THR A 133 -20.28 26.06 4.43
C THR A 133 -19.46 24.92 5.06
N GLY A 134 -18.39 25.28 5.80
CA GLY A 134 -17.59 24.31 6.56
C GLY A 134 -18.31 23.70 7.79
N ASN A 135 -19.62 23.91 7.94
CA ASN A 135 -20.39 23.37 9.07
C ASN A 135 -20.75 21.90 8.84
N LEU A 136 -20.34 21.04 9.76
CA LEU A 136 -20.65 19.59 9.72
C LEU A 136 -22.16 19.29 9.68
N SER A 137 -23.01 20.19 10.20
CA SER A 137 -24.47 20.02 10.17
C SER A 137 -25.05 19.98 8.74
N ASN A 138 -24.28 20.46 7.74
CA ASN A 138 -24.69 20.33 6.34
C ASN A 138 -24.80 18.86 5.89
N LEU A 139 -24.08 17.94 6.52
CA LEU A 139 -24.16 16.49 6.23
C LEU A 139 -25.50 15.89 6.64
N ALA A 140 -26.18 16.43 7.66
CA ALA A 140 -27.51 16.00 8.08
C ALA A 140 -28.64 16.64 7.24
N SER A 141 -28.33 17.66 6.42
CA SER A 141 -29.33 18.38 5.63
C SER A 141 -29.74 17.62 4.38
N LYS A 142 -31.05 17.37 4.21
CA LYS A 142 -31.62 16.77 2.99
C LYS A 142 -31.47 17.64 1.73
N LYS A 143 -30.94 18.87 1.88
CA LYS A 143 -30.65 19.79 0.77
C LYS A 143 -29.45 19.31 -0.07
N TYR A 144 -28.58 18.49 0.48
CA TYR A 144 -27.31 18.07 -0.13
C TYR A 144 -27.26 16.55 -0.31
N SER A 145 -26.70 16.13 -1.42
CA SER A 145 -26.35 14.71 -1.64
C SER A 145 -25.09 14.37 -0.86
N VAL A 146 -25.20 13.45 0.10
CA VAL A 146 -24.14 13.08 1.04
C VAL A 146 -23.71 11.64 0.80
N VAL A 147 -22.42 11.40 0.78
CA VAL A 147 -21.81 10.06 0.86
C VAL A 147 -20.81 10.07 2.01
N ILE A 148 -20.85 9.05 2.86
CA ILE A 148 -19.92 8.90 3.98
C ILE A 148 -19.06 7.65 3.83
N GLY A 149 -17.91 7.59 4.50
CA GLY A 149 -17.09 6.38 4.54
C GLY A 149 -17.76 5.28 5.37
N ASN A 150 -17.63 4.03 4.94
CA ASN A 150 -18.08 2.87 5.70
C ASN A 150 -17.07 2.59 6.85
N PRO A 151 -17.49 2.60 8.12
CA PRO A 151 -16.61 2.40 9.27
C PRO A 151 -16.00 0.99 9.35
N ASP A 152 -16.61 -0.01 8.69
CA ASP A 152 -16.14 -1.40 8.71
C ASP A 152 -15.10 -1.69 7.60
N SER A 153 -15.03 -0.85 6.58
CA SER A 153 -14.13 -1.04 5.44
C SER A 153 -12.87 -0.18 5.48
N GLY A 154 -12.93 1.03 6.05
CA GLY A 154 -11.82 1.98 5.97
C GLY A 154 -11.65 2.90 7.17
N SER A 155 -10.43 3.42 7.31
CA SER A 155 -10.08 4.36 8.38
C SER A 155 -10.88 5.65 8.31
N ILE A 156 -11.09 6.18 7.10
CA ILE A 156 -11.89 7.40 6.93
C ILE A 156 -13.36 7.21 7.35
N GLY A 157 -13.92 6.01 7.18
CA GLY A 157 -15.27 5.69 7.65
C GLY A 157 -15.36 5.72 9.18
N ARG A 158 -14.39 5.12 9.88
CA ARG A 158 -14.30 5.19 11.34
C ARG A 158 -14.09 6.60 11.84
N GLU A 159 -13.21 7.36 11.20
CA GLU A 159 -12.96 8.76 11.55
C GLU A 159 -14.21 9.62 11.31
N THR A 160 -14.90 9.45 10.16
CA THR A 160 -16.17 10.13 9.88
C THR A 160 -17.20 9.84 10.97
N LYS A 161 -17.34 8.56 11.38
CA LYS A 161 -18.25 8.18 12.46
C LYS A 161 -17.89 8.88 13.76
N SER A 162 -16.62 8.83 14.17
CA SER A 162 -16.11 9.48 15.39
C SER A 162 -16.38 10.99 15.39
N ILE A 163 -16.09 11.68 14.29
CA ILE A 163 -16.33 13.12 14.11
C ILE A 163 -17.80 13.46 14.29
N LEU A 164 -18.67 12.70 13.65
CA LEU A 164 -20.13 12.94 13.66
C LEU A 164 -20.76 12.53 14.99
N GLU A 165 -20.24 11.52 15.69
CA GLU A 165 -20.64 11.17 17.06
C GLU A 165 -20.25 12.26 18.05
N LYS A 166 -19.02 12.79 17.98
CA LYS A 166 -18.59 13.95 18.79
C LYS A 166 -19.44 15.19 18.53
N LYS A 167 -19.93 15.37 17.30
CA LYS A 167 -20.86 16.44 16.94
C LYS A 167 -22.31 16.14 17.37
N GLY A 168 -22.66 14.88 17.66
CA GLY A 168 -24.00 14.43 18.03
C GLY A 168 -24.97 14.28 16.87
N ILE A 169 -24.49 14.06 15.63
CA ILE A 169 -25.32 14.00 14.41
C ILE A 169 -25.11 12.73 13.56
N TYR A 170 -24.37 11.73 14.06
CA TYR A 170 -24.04 10.55 13.23
C TYR A 170 -25.27 9.82 12.67
N ASN A 171 -26.28 9.57 13.49
CA ASN A 171 -27.47 8.83 13.06
C ASN A 171 -28.26 9.58 11.98
N GLU A 172 -28.40 10.90 12.12
CA GLU A 172 -29.09 11.75 11.14
C GLU A 172 -28.33 11.75 9.81
N VAL A 173 -27.00 11.87 9.85
CA VAL A 173 -26.14 11.81 8.65
C VAL A 173 -26.18 10.42 8.02
N ALA A 174 -26.15 9.33 8.81
CA ALA A 174 -26.19 7.97 8.29
C ALA A 174 -27.53 7.67 7.56
N ILE A 175 -28.65 8.23 8.07
CA ILE A 175 -29.96 8.13 7.42
C ILE A 175 -30.01 8.98 6.14
N ASN A 176 -29.36 10.17 6.15
CA ASN A 176 -29.33 11.08 5.01
C ASN A 176 -28.38 10.65 3.90
N ALA A 177 -27.37 9.84 4.21
CA ALA A 177 -26.37 9.42 3.25
C ALA A 177 -26.95 8.52 2.15
N LEU A 178 -26.64 8.84 0.89
CA LEU A 178 -27.07 8.05 -0.27
C LEU A 178 -26.47 6.64 -0.27
N LYS A 179 -25.23 6.54 0.20
CA LYS A 179 -24.47 5.29 0.34
C LYS A 179 -23.26 5.46 1.25
N MET A 180 -22.63 4.34 1.59
CA MET A 180 -21.34 4.30 2.28
C MET A 180 -20.23 3.86 1.33
N ALA A 181 -19.20 4.68 1.17
CA ALA A 181 -18.00 4.42 0.37
C ALA A 181 -17.02 3.52 1.10
N THR A 182 -16.33 2.65 0.38
CA THR A 182 -15.41 1.67 0.95
C THR A 182 -14.04 2.26 1.31
N ASP A 183 -13.63 3.35 0.64
CA ASP A 183 -12.33 4.00 0.85
C ASP A 183 -12.33 5.47 0.37
N SER A 184 -11.18 6.15 0.58
CA SER A 184 -10.98 7.55 0.17
C SER A 184 -11.07 7.77 -1.34
N LYS A 185 -10.72 6.78 -2.16
CA LYS A 185 -10.77 6.91 -3.62
C LYS A 185 -12.22 6.97 -4.10
N GLU A 186 -13.09 6.14 -3.53
CA GLU A 186 -14.52 6.18 -3.85
C GLU A 186 -15.16 7.51 -3.41
N LEU A 187 -14.80 8.05 -2.23
CA LEU A 187 -15.26 9.37 -1.79
C LEU A 187 -14.84 10.51 -2.73
N VAL A 188 -13.65 10.45 -3.30
CA VAL A 188 -13.22 11.38 -4.35
C VAL A 188 -14.05 11.19 -5.62
N ARG A 189 -14.26 9.94 -6.03
CA ARG A 189 -15.00 9.61 -7.25
C ARG A 189 -16.42 10.17 -7.22
N VAL A 190 -17.16 9.99 -6.14
CA VAL A 190 -18.54 10.48 -6.05
C VAL A 190 -18.65 12.01 -6.13
N LEU A 191 -17.63 12.78 -5.69
CA LEU A 191 -17.57 14.22 -5.91
C LEU A 191 -17.31 14.57 -7.37
N LYS A 192 -16.36 13.88 -8.01
CA LYS A 192 -16.02 14.07 -9.44
C LYS A 192 -17.19 13.75 -10.35
N ASP A 193 -17.87 12.64 -10.09
CA ASP A 193 -19.01 12.15 -10.87
C ASP A 193 -20.31 12.91 -10.55
N LYS A 194 -20.25 13.89 -9.64
CA LYS A 194 -21.39 14.69 -9.18
C LYS A 194 -22.51 13.87 -8.52
N GLU A 195 -22.17 12.67 -8.03
CA GLU A 195 -23.10 11.83 -7.24
C GLU A 195 -23.30 12.40 -5.83
N ALA A 196 -22.25 13.05 -5.26
CA ALA A 196 -22.32 13.71 -3.97
C ALA A 196 -21.99 15.20 -4.08
N ASP A 197 -22.60 16.00 -3.22
CA ASP A 197 -22.29 17.42 -3.04
C ASP A 197 -21.21 17.61 -1.96
N ILE A 198 -21.21 16.74 -0.94
CA ILE A 198 -20.40 16.87 0.26
C ILE A 198 -20.01 15.49 0.82
N VAL A 199 -18.75 15.38 1.25
CA VAL A 199 -18.20 14.19 1.94
C VAL A 199 -17.23 14.63 3.05
N ILE A 200 -16.90 13.72 3.98
CA ILE A 200 -15.70 13.82 4.81
C ILE A 200 -14.65 12.85 4.24
N ASN A 201 -13.44 13.34 3.99
CA ASN A 201 -12.35 12.51 3.51
C ASN A 201 -11.00 12.97 4.07
N TRP A 202 -9.95 12.17 3.89
CA TRP A 202 -8.59 12.56 4.24
C TRP A 202 -8.09 13.69 3.35
N TYR A 203 -7.62 14.79 3.95
CA TYR A 203 -7.17 16.00 3.26
C TYR A 203 -6.14 15.71 2.14
N ALA A 204 -5.21 14.79 2.40
CA ALA A 204 -4.14 14.46 1.47
C ALA A 204 -4.64 14.14 0.05
N VAL A 205 -5.78 13.45 -0.13
CA VAL A 205 -6.28 13.10 -1.47
C VAL A 205 -6.75 14.32 -2.27
N ALA A 206 -7.14 15.42 -1.61
CA ALA A 206 -7.54 16.65 -2.28
C ALA A 206 -6.35 17.42 -2.87
N THR A 207 -5.15 17.23 -2.32
CA THR A 207 -3.92 17.89 -2.80
C THR A 207 -3.32 17.26 -4.05
N TRP A 208 -3.78 16.08 -4.43
CA TRP A 208 -3.23 15.36 -5.59
C TRP A 208 -3.60 16.04 -6.90
N ALA A 209 -2.63 16.11 -7.83
CA ALA A 209 -2.80 16.80 -9.11
C ALA A 209 -4.07 16.40 -9.87
N GLU A 210 -4.43 15.11 -9.85
CA GLU A 210 -5.63 14.58 -10.48
C GLU A 210 -6.94 14.93 -9.75
N ASN A 211 -6.89 15.54 -8.58
CA ASN A 211 -8.05 15.84 -7.73
C ASN A 211 -8.24 17.34 -7.47
N ILE A 212 -7.16 18.14 -7.46
CA ILE A 212 -7.15 19.55 -7.05
C ILE A 212 -8.11 20.43 -7.88
N SER A 213 -8.36 20.09 -9.15
CA SER A 213 -9.31 20.76 -10.02
C SER A 213 -10.77 20.35 -9.82
N TYR A 214 -11.05 19.39 -8.93
CA TYR A 214 -12.40 18.84 -8.72
C TYR A 214 -12.94 19.05 -7.31
N ILE A 215 -12.07 19.41 -6.35
CA ILE A 215 -12.41 19.40 -4.92
C ILE A 215 -11.98 20.69 -4.27
N ASP A 216 -12.86 21.27 -3.47
CA ASP A 216 -12.54 22.27 -2.44
C ASP A 216 -12.69 21.64 -1.05
N THR A 217 -11.91 22.11 -0.09
CA THR A 217 -11.87 21.57 1.27
C THR A 217 -12.21 22.64 2.31
N PHE A 218 -12.84 22.21 3.40
CA PHE A 218 -12.99 22.99 4.62
C PHE A 218 -12.37 22.22 5.78
N ASP A 219 -11.67 22.93 6.64
CA ASP A 219 -11.12 22.36 7.86
C ASP A 219 -12.23 21.95 8.83
N ILE A 220 -12.07 20.81 9.46
CA ILE A 220 -12.90 20.37 10.56
C ILE A 220 -12.25 20.86 11.85
N PRO A 221 -12.98 21.52 12.76
CA PRO A 221 -12.43 22.00 14.03
C PRO A 221 -11.80 20.86 14.84
N GLU A 222 -10.64 21.11 15.46
CA GLU A 222 -9.85 20.11 16.22
C GLU A 222 -10.66 19.40 17.32
N LYS A 223 -11.60 20.09 17.95
CA LYS A 223 -12.51 19.46 18.94
C LYS A 223 -13.29 18.26 18.41
N TYR A 224 -13.43 18.13 17.07
CA TYR A 224 -14.10 17.00 16.41
C TYR A 224 -13.10 16.05 15.75
N ALA A 225 -11.99 16.56 15.17
CA ALA A 225 -11.02 15.78 14.43
C ALA A 225 -9.60 16.29 14.72
N GLU A 226 -8.81 15.50 15.44
CA GLU A 226 -7.36 15.70 15.58
C GLU A 226 -6.65 15.09 14.36
N ARG A 227 -5.33 15.36 14.25
CA ARG A 227 -4.47 14.63 13.30
C ARG A 227 -4.32 13.19 13.72
N GLU A 228 -4.65 12.27 12.82
CA GLU A 228 -4.58 10.83 13.03
C GLU A 228 -3.19 10.30 12.69
N LYS A 229 -2.58 9.54 13.59
CA LYS A 229 -1.25 8.95 13.39
C LYS A 229 -1.26 7.90 12.27
N LEU A 230 -0.24 7.96 11.42
CA LEU A 230 0.07 6.97 10.42
C LEU A 230 1.24 6.10 10.91
N VAL A 231 0.93 4.89 11.29
CA VAL A 231 1.89 3.92 11.82
C VAL A 231 2.00 2.75 10.87
N ILE A 232 3.23 2.44 10.42
CA ILE A 232 3.53 1.24 9.64
C ILE A 232 3.87 0.09 10.58
N GLY A 233 3.36 -1.10 10.30
CA GLY A 233 3.64 -2.33 11.05
C GLY A 233 4.36 -3.38 10.22
N LEU A 234 5.39 -4.01 10.78
CA LEU A 234 6.04 -5.19 10.24
C LEU A 234 5.19 -6.42 10.58
N LEU A 235 4.67 -7.09 9.58
CA LEU A 235 3.85 -8.29 9.74
C LEU A 235 4.69 -9.50 10.17
N LYS A 236 4.16 -10.32 11.07
CA LYS A 236 4.80 -11.59 11.48
C LYS A 236 4.99 -12.58 10.35
N THR A 237 4.20 -12.44 9.29
CA THR A 237 4.24 -13.26 8.08
C THR A 237 5.34 -12.86 7.11
N SER A 238 6.11 -11.81 7.41
CA SER A 238 7.16 -11.32 6.54
C SER A 238 8.21 -12.39 6.25
N LYS A 239 8.43 -12.64 4.96
CA LYS A 239 9.50 -13.51 4.47
C LYS A 239 10.87 -12.81 4.41
N TYR A 240 10.85 -11.48 4.37
CA TYR A 240 12.06 -10.65 4.24
C TYR A 240 12.09 -9.53 5.29
N PRO A 241 12.08 -9.85 6.60
CA PRO A 241 11.96 -8.86 7.67
C PRO A 241 13.09 -7.82 7.66
N ARG A 242 14.29 -8.15 7.15
CA ARG A 242 15.39 -7.19 6.99
C ARG A 242 15.04 -6.12 5.95
N ILE A 243 14.52 -6.51 4.80
CA ILE A 243 14.12 -5.57 3.73
C ILE A 243 12.90 -4.75 4.18
N ALA A 244 11.96 -5.37 4.87
CA ALA A 244 10.82 -4.68 5.44
C ALA A 244 11.24 -3.59 6.44
N ARG A 245 12.24 -3.86 7.31
CA ARG A 245 12.81 -2.83 8.20
C ARG A 245 13.52 -1.73 7.42
N ALA A 246 14.30 -2.05 6.39
CA ALA A 246 14.91 -1.04 5.52
C ALA A 246 13.86 -0.11 4.88
N PHE A 247 12.69 -0.66 4.51
CA PHE A 247 11.56 0.15 4.06
C PHE A 247 11.03 1.07 5.17
N MET A 248 10.83 0.55 6.38
CA MET A 248 10.36 1.35 7.53
C MET A 248 11.36 2.46 7.88
N GLU A 249 12.66 2.17 7.88
CA GLU A 249 13.73 3.15 8.10
C GLU A 249 13.74 4.23 7.01
N CYS A 250 13.61 3.86 5.74
CA CYS A 250 13.48 4.82 4.64
C CYS A 250 12.24 5.69 4.82
N ALA A 251 11.10 5.11 5.17
CA ALA A 251 9.83 5.84 5.38
C ALA A 251 9.90 6.83 6.55
N THR A 252 10.67 6.53 7.61
CA THR A 252 10.86 7.41 8.77
C THR A 252 12.03 8.37 8.64
N SER A 253 12.89 8.20 7.63
CA SER A 253 14.01 9.10 7.34
C SER A 253 13.50 10.48 6.90
N ARG A 254 14.40 11.48 6.93
CA ARG A 254 14.08 12.81 6.39
C ARG A 254 13.57 12.76 4.95
N GLN A 255 14.22 11.97 4.08
CA GLN A 255 13.78 11.79 2.70
C GLN A 255 12.37 11.18 2.59
N GLY A 256 12.07 10.17 3.41
CA GLY A 256 10.73 9.57 3.46
C GLY A 256 9.68 10.56 3.95
N GLN A 257 9.98 11.33 4.99
CA GLN A 257 9.08 12.36 5.51
C GLN A 257 8.79 13.47 4.50
N GLU A 258 9.80 13.95 3.76
CA GLU A 258 9.63 14.90 2.66
C GLU A 258 8.70 14.35 1.56
N LEU A 259 8.72 13.04 1.30
CA LEU A 259 7.78 12.39 0.38
C LEU A 259 6.35 12.35 0.93
N PHE A 260 6.15 12.10 2.23
CA PHE A 260 4.82 12.18 2.84
C PHE A 260 4.26 13.61 2.76
N GLU A 261 5.05 14.63 3.08
CA GLU A 261 4.63 16.05 2.99
C GLU A 261 4.30 16.47 1.56
N LYS A 262 5.10 16.07 0.58
CA LYS A 262 4.86 16.32 -0.85
C LYS A 262 3.46 15.89 -1.31
N TYR A 263 2.91 14.86 -0.69
CA TYR A 263 1.60 14.33 -1.03
C TYR A 263 0.49 14.71 -0.03
N GLY A 264 0.70 15.79 0.74
CA GLY A 264 -0.33 16.40 1.60
C GLY A 264 -0.55 15.70 2.94
N LEU A 265 0.40 14.87 3.37
CA LEU A 265 0.43 14.29 4.70
C LEU A 265 1.30 15.15 5.63
N TYR A 266 1.15 15.00 6.92
CA TYR A 266 1.91 15.76 7.91
C TYR A 266 2.95 14.87 8.58
N VAL A 267 4.14 15.38 8.89
CA VAL A 267 5.19 14.65 9.60
C VAL A 267 5.33 15.06 11.07
N THR A 268 4.70 16.16 11.44
CA THR A 268 4.57 16.64 12.82
C THR A 268 3.10 16.67 13.25
N LYS A 269 2.85 16.45 14.56
CA LYS A 269 1.50 16.56 15.15
C LYS A 269 0.98 17.99 15.12
#